data_26648c716ba03ce3d3755f1d53387a69
#
_entry.id   26648c716ba03ce3d3755f1d53387a69
#
_cell.length_a   1.000
_cell.length_b   1.000
_cell.length_c   1.000
_cell.angle_alpha   90.00
_cell.angle_beta   90.00
_cell.angle_gamma   90.00
#
_symmetry.space_group_name_H-M   'P 1'
#
loop_
_entity.id
_entity.type
_entity.pdbx_description
1 polymer ?
#
loop_
_entity_poly.entity_id
_entity_poly.type
_entity_poly.pdbx_seq_one_letter_code
_entity_poly.pdbx_strand_id
1 'polypeptide(L)'
;MLANRVSWATNSQSYSAHIYVGFSPGTQCPATDLLGSRRYYTMESLIAVVRATRASQGRKQDSSFLAQTGIFTHSTGQVVEEPGAQVIIFPDDSDDEDFIDHMRQLADAIASSLAQDMVILDLRKGGVSFETSGYTCA
;
A
#
# COMPACT_ATOMS: atom_id res chain seq x y z
N MET A 1 2.03 5.26 35.13
CA MET A 1 2.71 6.43 34.62
C MET A 1 2.40 6.65 33.16
N LEU A 2 2.05 7.84 32.78
CA LEU A 2 1.56 8.12 31.43
C LEU A 2 2.66 8.47 30.42
N ALA A 3 3.86 8.77 30.91
CA ALA A 3 4.93 9.27 30.06
C ALA A 3 5.26 8.36 28.89
N ASN A 4 5.28 7.05 29.12
CA ASN A 4 5.70 6.11 28.08
C ASN A 4 4.71 5.97 26.93
N ARG A 5 3.43 6.07 27.20
CA ARG A 5 2.47 5.96 26.11
C ARG A 5 2.27 7.27 25.36
N VAL A 6 2.77 8.36 25.89
CA VAL A 6 2.74 9.63 25.17
C VAL A 6 3.85 9.70 24.12
N SER A 7 4.91 8.90 24.27
CA SER A 7 6.11 9.06 23.46
C SER A 7 5.86 8.96 21.96
N TRP A 8 5.09 7.99 21.49
CA TRP A 8 4.83 7.90 20.06
C TRP A 8 3.64 8.75 19.61
N ALA A 9 2.78 9.14 20.52
CA ALA A 9 1.75 10.13 20.21
C ALA A 9 2.34 11.53 20.02
N THR A 10 3.50 11.81 20.61
CA THR A 10 4.17 13.11 20.48
C THR A 10 5.14 13.17 19.32
N ASN A 11 5.37 12.07 18.62
CA ASN A 11 6.26 12.05 17.46
C ASN A 11 5.56 12.61 16.22
N SER A 12 5.32 13.92 16.23
CA SER A 12 4.60 14.60 15.15
C SER A 12 5.41 14.68 13.85
N GLN A 13 6.68 14.27 13.87
CA GLN A 13 7.52 14.28 12.67
C GLN A 13 7.56 12.92 11.95
N SER A 14 6.93 11.91 12.52
CA SER A 14 6.93 10.58 11.91
C SER A 14 6.17 10.54 10.61
N TYR A 15 6.80 9.96 9.61
CA TYR A 15 6.13 9.62 8.36
C TYR A 15 5.37 8.32 8.48
N SER A 16 4.31 8.20 7.71
CA SER A 16 3.64 6.93 7.46
C SER A 16 3.10 6.92 6.04
N ALA A 17 2.94 5.73 5.48
CA ALA A 17 2.34 5.54 4.18
C ALA A 17 1.13 4.64 4.31
N HIS A 18 0.01 5.08 3.78
CA HIS A 18 -1.21 4.29 3.71
C HIS A 18 -1.46 3.96 2.25
N ILE A 19 -1.50 2.66 1.92
CA ILE A 19 -1.68 2.20 0.56
C ILE A 19 -2.99 1.40 0.49
N TYR A 20 -3.87 1.84 -0.39
CA TYR A 20 -5.18 1.21 -0.57
C TYR A 20 -5.18 0.40 -1.85
N VAL A 21 -5.49 -0.88 -1.74
CA VAL A 21 -5.36 -1.86 -2.83
C VAL A 21 -6.64 -2.66 -2.94
N GLY A 22 -7.24 -2.67 -4.13
CA GLY A 22 -8.33 -3.60 -4.42
C GLY A 22 -7.78 -4.98 -4.77
N PHE A 23 -8.62 -6.00 -4.61
CA PHE A 23 -8.24 -7.38 -4.95
C PHE A 23 -8.86 -7.85 -6.26
N SER A 24 -9.77 -7.08 -6.84
CA SER A 24 -10.28 -7.39 -8.17
C SER A 24 -9.22 -7.04 -9.22
N PRO A 25 -8.96 -7.91 -10.20
CA PRO A 25 -8.08 -7.56 -11.31
C PRO A 25 -8.61 -6.37 -12.07
N GLY A 26 -7.72 -5.47 -12.45
CA GLY A 26 -8.08 -4.30 -13.23
C GLY A 26 -8.55 -4.66 -14.64
N THR A 27 -9.40 -3.83 -15.20
CA THR A 27 -9.93 -4.05 -16.56
C THR A 27 -8.99 -3.53 -17.63
N GLN A 28 -8.10 -2.61 -17.28
CA GLN A 28 -7.17 -1.98 -18.23
C GLN A 28 -5.76 -2.54 -18.16
N CYS A 29 -5.56 -3.52 -17.28
CA CYS A 29 -4.26 -4.15 -17.12
C CYS A 29 -4.09 -5.30 -18.12
N PRO A 30 -2.86 -5.52 -18.60
CA PRO A 30 -2.58 -6.73 -19.39
C PRO A 30 -2.94 -7.97 -18.60
N ALA A 31 -3.44 -9.00 -19.29
CA ALA A 31 -3.69 -10.28 -18.65
C ALA A 31 -2.36 -10.88 -18.22
N THR A 32 -2.16 -11.01 -16.93
CA THR A 32 -0.95 -11.60 -16.36
C THR A 32 -1.11 -13.09 -16.06
N ASP A 33 -2.33 -13.58 -16.12
CA ASP A 33 -2.65 -14.97 -15.91
C ASP A 33 -2.50 -15.74 -17.22
N LEU A 34 -1.58 -16.70 -17.25
CA LEU A 34 -1.33 -17.53 -18.43
C LEU A 34 -2.55 -18.34 -18.86
N LEU A 35 -3.49 -18.58 -17.95
CA LEU A 35 -4.73 -19.27 -18.24
C LEU A 35 -5.83 -18.34 -18.74
N GLY A 36 -5.56 -17.03 -18.79
CA GLY A 36 -6.53 -16.05 -19.24
C GLY A 36 -7.68 -15.82 -18.26
N SER A 37 -7.63 -16.39 -17.08
CA SER A 37 -8.66 -16.16 -16.07
C SER A 37 -8.23 -15.02 -15.15
N ARG A 38 -9.19 -14.13 -14.85
CA ARG A 38 -8.98 -13.05 -13.90
C ARG A 38 -9.48 -13.51 -12.55
N ARG A 39 -8.54 -13.72 -11.63
CA ARG A 39 -8.84 -14.15 -10.26
C ARG A 39 -8.68 -13.00 -9.31
N TYR A 40 -9.42 -13.06 -8.21
CA TYR A 40 -9.15 -12.14 -7.11
C TYR A 40 -7.79 -12.42 -6.51
N TYR A 41 -7.09 -11.36 -6.21
CA TYR A 41 -5.85 -11.45 -5.44
C TYR A 41 -6.19 -11.61 -3.96
N THR A 42 -5.19 -12.00 -3.18
CA THR A 42 -5.36 -12.28 -1.76
C THR A 42 -4.42 -11.40 -0.93
N MET A 43 -4.68 -11.35 0.36
CA MET A 43 -3.78 -10.69 1.29
C MET A 43 -2.37 -11.29 1.22
N GLU A 44 -2.25 -12.59 1.02
CA GLU A 44 -0.94 -13.24 0.87
C GLU A 44 -0.18 -12.73 -0.34
N SER A 45 -0.87 -12.53 -1.46
CA SER A 45 -0.27 -11.95 -2.66
C SER A 45 0.25 -10.54 -2.39
N LEU A 46 -0.54 -9.73 -1.71
CA LEU A 46 -0.17 -8.36 -1.37
C LEU A 46 1.04 -8.34 -0.44
N ILE A 47 1.02 -9.14 0.61
CA ILE A 47 2.12 -9.22 1.57
C ILE A 47 3.42 -9.66 0.87
N ALA A 48 3.32 -10.62 -0.04
CA ALA A 48 4.49 -11.08 -0.81
C ALA A 48 5.10 -9.96 -1.64
N VAL A 49 4.27 -9.15 -2.30
CA VAL A 49 4.75 -8.01 -3.08
C VAL A 49 5.39 -6.95 -2.19
N VAL A 50 4.78 -6.64 -1.07
CA VAL A 50 5.33 -5.67 -0.11
C VAL A 50 6.70 -6.12 0.38
N ARG A 51 6.82 -7.37 0.82
CA ARG A 51 8.08 -7.91 1.32
C ARG A 51 9.17 -7.93 0.25
N ALA A 52 8.84 -8.42 -0.95
CA ALA A 52 9.81 -8.49 -2.05
C ALA A 52 10.29 -7.10 -2.46
N THR A 53 9.39 -6.13 -2.55
CA THR A 53 9.74 -4.76 -2.92
C THR A 53 10.60 -4.11 -1.86
N ARG A 54 10.25 -4.27 -0.58
CA ARG A 54 11.05 -3.71 0.51
C ARG A 54 12.45 -4.34 0.56
N ALA A 55 12.54 -5.64 0.31
CA ALA A 55 13.83 -6.31 0.23
C ALA A 55 14.70 -5.74 -0.92
N SER A 56 14.10 -5.49 -2.07
CA SER A 56 14.83 -4.89 -3.20
C SER A 56 15.24 -3.44 -2.93
N GLN A 57 14.57 -2.77 -2.02
CA GLN A 57 14.93 -1.42 -1.55
C GLN A 57 16.00 -1.44 -0.46
N GLY A 58 16.57 -2.61 -0.16
CA GLY A 58 17.57 -2.77 0.88
C GLY A 58 17.00 -2.85 2.28
N ARG A 59 15.72 -3.10 2.42
CA ARG A 59 15.05 -3.22 3.72
C ARG A 59 14.83 -4.68 4.07
N LYS A 60 14.71 -4.96 5.35
CA LYS A 60 14.45 -6.33 5.82
C LYS A 60 13.06 -6.76 5.41
N GLN A 61 12.91 -8.04 5.07
CA GLN A 61 11.61 -8.59 4.68
C GLN A 61 10.56 -8.49 5.80
N ASP A 62 11.00 -8.43 7.02
CA ASP A 62 10.16 -8.33 8.21
C ASP A 62 10.03 -6.90 8.74
N SER A 63 10.40 -5.90 7.92
CA SER A 63 10.19 -4.51 8.32
C SER A 63 8.71 -4.27 8.63
N SER A 64 8.47 -3.44 9.64
CA SER A 64 7.14 -3.31 10.24
C SER A 64 6.14 -2.68 9.27
N PHE A 65 5.07 -3.40 9.04
CA PHE A 65 3.90 -2.86 8.37
C PHE A 65 2.65 -3.55 8.91
N LEU A 66 1.53 -2.87 8.80
CA LEU A 66 0.22 -3.38 9.16
C LEU A 66 -0.58 -3.57 7.87
N ALA A 67 -1.16 -4.75 7.69
CA ALA A 67 -2.07 -5.00 6.58
C ALA A 67 -3.44 -5.39 7.14
N GLN A 68 -4.48 -4.78 6.59
CA GLN A 68 -5.84 -4.95 7.07
C GLN A 68 -6.78 -5.10 5.88
N THR A 69 -7.62 -6.14 5.90
CA THR A 69 -8.63 -6.33 4.86
C THR A 69 -9.81 -5.41 5.07
N GLY A 70 -10.49 -5.11 3.98
CA GLY A 70 -11.68 -4.29 4.00
C GLY A 70 -12.47 -4.40 2.69
N ILE A 71 -13.50 -3.60 2.59
CA ILE A 71 -14.30 -3.49 1.37
C ILE A 71 -14.24 -2.05 0.91
N PHE A 72 -13.83 -1.86 -0.34
CA PHE A 72 -13.85 -0.54 -0.96
C PHE A 72 -15.15 -0.36 -1.73
N THR A 73 -15.68 0.85 -1.67
CA THR A 73 -16.88 1.23 -2.39
C THR A 73 -16.51 2.25 -3.46
N HIS A 74 -16.81 1.93 -4.70
CA HIS A 74 -16.60 2.82 -5.83
C HIS A 74 -17.92 3.42 -6.26
N SER A 75 -17.92 4.70 -6.59
CA SER A 75 -19.10 5.40 -7.08
C SER A 75 -18.80 6.03 -8.43
N THR A 76 -19.16 5.35 -9.48
CA THR A 76 -19.03 5.84 -10.88
C THR A 76 -20.34 5.64 -11.60
N GLY A 77 -21.44 6.26 -11.09
CA GLY A 77 -22.77 6.02 -11.58
C GLY A 77 -23.45 4.82 -10.96
N GLN A 78 -22.69 3.83 -10.50
CA GLN A 78 -23.14 2.72 -9.70
C GLN A 78 -22.22 2.58 -8.50
N VAL A 79 -22.79 2.11 -7.38
CA VAL A 79 -21.99 1.76 -6.22
C VAL A 79 -21.53 0.32 -6.41
N VAL A 80 -20.23 0.13 -6.47
CA VAL A 80 -19.59 -1.19 -6.60
C VAL A 80 -18.74 -1.41 -5.38
N GLU A 81 -18.90 -2.57 -4.76
CA GLU A 81 -18.08 -2.99 -3.63
C GLU A 81 -17.04 -3.98 -4.12
N GLU A 82 -15.79 -3.83 -3.67
CA GLU A 82 -14.77 -4.82 -3.95
C GLU A 82 -13.96 -5.12 -2.71
N PRO A 83 -13.56 -6.38 -2.53
CA PRO A 83 -12.64 -6.71 -1.44
C PRO A 83 -11.28 -6.09 -1.72
N GLY A 84 -10.60 -5.71 -0.67
CA GLY A 84 -9.30 -5.11 -0.76
C GLY A 84 -8.61 -5.04 0.56
N ALA A 85 -7.53 -4.26 0.60
CA ALA A 85 -6.74 -4.08 1.81
C ALA A 85 -6.17 -2.67 1.90
N GLN A 86 -5.87 -2.29 3.11
CA GLN A 86 -5.06 -1.13 3.44
C GLN A 86 -3.74 -1.65 4.03
N VAL A 87 -2.65 -1.16 3.51
CA VAL A 87 -1.32 -1.42 4.06
C VAL A 87 -0.80 -0.12 4.66
N ILE A 88 -0.38 -0.17 5.92
CA ILE A 88 0.21 0.98 6.60
C ILE A 88 1.67 0.64 6.87
N ILE A 89 2.58 1.47 6.37
CA ILE A 89 4.02 1.25 6.49
C ILE A 89 4.60 2.41 7.26
N PHE A 90 5.42 2.05 8.25
CA PHE A 90 6.15 3.01 9.05
C PHE A 90 7.63 2.94 8.69
N PRO A 91 8.32 4.07 8.58
CA PRO A 91 9.77 4.04 8.37
C PRO A 91 10.45 3.51 9.62
N ASP A 92 11.51 2.74 9.43
CA ASP A 92 12.46 2.51 10.51
C ASP A 92 13.51 3.63 10.51
N ASP A 93 14.42 3.59 11.47
CA ASP A 93 15.34 4.70 11.69
C ASP A 93 16.24 5.02 10.49
N SER A 94 16.44 4.05 9.62
CA SER A 94 17.31 4.20 8.45
C SER A 94 16.58 4.64 7.19
N ASP A 95 15.25 4.78 7.25
CA ASP A 95 14.40 5.01 6.08
C ASP A 95 14.10 6.47 5.79
N ASP A 96 14.40 7.40 6.72
CA ASP A 96 13.78 8.72 6.69
C ASP A 96 13.99 9.50 5.40
N GLU A 97 15.20 9.45 4.81
CA GLU A 97 15.50 10.23 3.61
C GLU A 97 14.83 9.66 2.35
N ASP A 98 14.78 8.33 2.26
CA ASP A 98 14.32 7.64 1.05
C ASP A 98 12.90 7.13 1.17
N PHE A 99 12.28 7.28 2.31
CA PHE A 99 11.00 6.66 2.59
C PHE A 99 9.93 7.05 1.59
N ILE A 100 9.82 8.31 1.25
CA ILE A 100 8.80 8.81 0.33
C ILE A 100 8.96 8.19 -1.06
N ASP A 101 10.18 8.17 -1.58
CA ASP A 101 10.45 7.58 -2.88
C ASP A 101 10.24 6.09 -2.88
N HIS A 102 10.63 5.41 -1.80
CA HIS A 102 10.40 3.98 -1.64
C HIS A 102 8.91 3.64 -1.60
N MET A 103 8.11 4.48 -0.98
CA MET A 103 6.66 4.25 -0.92
C MET A 103 6.00 4.46 -2.28
N ARG A 104 6.44 5.42 -3.06
CA ARG A 104 5.99 5.60 -4.43
C ARG A 104 6.33 4.38 -5.29
N GLN A 105 7.56 3.87 -5.18
CA GLN A 105 7.99 2.65 -5.86
C GLN A 105 7.17 1.44 -5.44
N LEU A 106 6.88 1.34 -4.16
CA LEU A 106 6.07 0.25 -3.62
C LEU A 106 4.64 0.28 -4.17
N ALA A 107 4.01 1.44 -4.17
CA ALA A 107 2.67 1.58 -4.71
C ALA A 107 2.63 1.22 -6.21
N ASP A 108 3.62 1.63 -6.96
CA ASP A 108 3.77 1.27 -8.37
C ASP A 108 3.96 -0.22 -8.56
N ALA A 109 4.81 -0.84 -7.74
CA ALA A 109 5.05 -2.28 -7.79
C ALA A 109 3.78 -3.09 -7.46
N ILE A 110 3.00 -2.63 -6.49
CA ILE A 110 1.72 -3.27 -6.15
C ILE A 110 0.75 -3.17 -7.33
N ALA A 111 0.62 -1.99 -7.92
CA ALA A 111 -0.27 -1.79 -9.06
C ALA A 111 0.09 -2.71 -10.23
N SER A 112 1.37 -2.82 -10.52
CA SER A 112 1.86 -3.67 -11.62
C SER A 112 1.72 -5.16 -11.30
N SER A 113 2.14 -5.57 -10.11
CA SER A 113 2.18 -6.99 -9.74
C SER A 113 0.80 -7.59 -9.50
N LEU A 114 -0.14 -6.77 -9.01
CA LEU A 114 -1.51 -7.23 -8.76
C LEU A 114 -2.49 -6.74 -9.82
N ALA A 115 -1.99 -6.28 -10.97
CA ALA A 115 -2.81 -5.85 -12.10
C ALA A 115 -3.96 -4.94 -11.69
N GLN A 116 -3.65 -3.87 -10.97
CA GLN A 116 -4.64 -2.95 -10.44
C GLN A 116 -4.80 -1.73 -11.35
N ASP A 117 -6.05 -1.36 -11.64
CA ASP A 117 -6.33 -0.12 -12.37
C ASP A 117 -5.93 1.10 -11.55
N MET A 118 -6.05 1.01 -10.23
CA MET A 118 -5.70 2.12 -9.35
C MET A 118 -5.27 1.60 -7.98
N VAL A 119 -4.10 2.02 -7.55
CA VAL A 119 -3.62 1.89 -6.18
C VAL A 119 -3.43 3.30 -5.64
N ILE A 120 -3.95 3.58 -4.47
CA ILE A 120 -3.87 4.91 -3.88
C ILE A 120 -2.82 4.88 -2.78
N LEU A 121 -1.88 5.81 -2.88
CA LEU A 121 -0.87 6.07 -1.85
C LEU A 121 -1.22 7.37 -1.15
N ASP A 122 -1.37 7.31 0.17
CA ASP A 122 -1.58 8.46 1.03
C ASP A 122 -0.37 8.59 1.95
N LEU A 123 0.45 9.59 1.70
CA LEU A 123 1.63 9.88 2.51
C LEU A 123 1.27 10.86 3.60
N ARG A 124 1.65 10.53 4.82
CA ARG A 124 1.33 11.33 6.01
C ARG A 124 2.59 11.66 6.78
N LYS A 125 2.53 12.81 7.44
CA LYS A 125 3.55 13.25 8.41
C LYS A 125 2.83 13.73 9.65
N GLY A 126 3.12 13.11 10.80
CA GLY A 126 2.42 13.41 12.03
C GLY A 126 0.92 13.15 11.95
N GLY A 127 0.50 12.15 11.18
CA GLY A 127 -0.91 11.81 11.01
C GLY A 127 -1.68 12.68 10.02
N VAL A 128 -1.02 13.66 9.38
CA VAL A 128 -1.66 14.58 8.42
C VAL A 128 -1.20 14.23 7.01
N SER A 129 -2.15 13.99 6.11
CA SER A 129 -1.85 13.75 4.70
C SER A 129 -1.20 14.97 4.06
N PHE A 130 -0.09 14.74 3.36
CA PHE A 130 0.56 15.79 2.58
C PHE A 130 0.68 15.45 1.10
N GLU A 131 0.49 14.21 0.72
CA GLU A 131 0.46 13.80 -0.67
C GLU A 131 -0.47 12.60 -0.82
N THR A 132 -1.38 12.67 -1.78
CA THR A 132 -2.21 11.54 -2.19
C THR A 132 -2.04 11.36 -3.69
N SER A 133 -1.67 10.16 -4.10
CA SER A 133 -1.40 9.86 -5.50
C SER A 133 -1.94 8.48 -5.88
N GLY A 134 -2.23 8.32 -7.17
CA GLY A 134 -2.71 7.08 -7.73
C GLY A 134 -1.68 6.43 -8.64
N TYR A 135 -1.63 5.12 -8.62
CA TYR A 135 -0.72 4.31 -9.43
C TYR A 135 -1.53 3.26 -10.19
N THR A 136 -1.16 3.02 -11.42
CA THR A 136 -1.87 2.11 -12.31
C THR A 136 -0.92 1.08 -12.87
N CYS A 137 -1.47 -0.07 -13.28
CA CYS A 137 -0.73 -1.14 -13.92
C CYS A 137 -0.27 -0.80 -15.35
N ALA A 138 -0.84 0.24 -15.91
CA ALA A 138 -0.57 0.61 -17.30
C ALA A 138 0.60 1.58 -17.46
#